data_dd066fadfb9f65e98fb22a56d98e8f88
#
_entry.id   dd066fadfb9f65e98fb22a56d98e8f88
#
_cell.length_a   1.000
_cell.length_b   1.000
_cell.length_c   1.000
_cell.angle_alpha   90.00
_cell.angle_beta   90.00
_cell.angle_gamma   90.00
#
_symmetry.space_group_name_H-M   'P 1'
#
loop_
_entity.id
_entity.type
_entity.pdbx_description
1 polymer ?
#
loop_
_entity_poly.entity_id
_entity_poly.type
_entity_poly.pdbx_seq_one_letter_code
_entity_poly.pdbx_strand_id
1 'polypeptide(L)'
;MKIIGVYKITNTITGDFYIGSSKNVRSRWAVHKCHSTWKNYPSNQMYLDMKHYGTDKFEFQVIEEVESEHLKEAEQQLIETLKPTYNNRRANGWNCDKHKECQNKYNNQLCFYNGETISLATLAKRFQRSGIEHSAKEARKYLVL
;
A
#
# COMPACT_ATOMS: atom_id res chain seq x y z
N MET A 1 5.22 -29.44 -8.41
CA MET A 1 3.75 -29.48 -8.46
C MET A 1 3.18 -28.12 -8.11
N LYS A 2 2.31 -27.57 -8.94
CA LYS A 2 1.69 -26.26 -8.68
C LYS A 2 0.57 -26.40 -7.66
N ILE A 3 0.57 -25.53 -6.66
CA ILE A 3 -0.52 -25.41 -5.69
C ILE A 3 -1.40 -24.25 -6.12
N ILE A 4 -2.66 -24.53 -6.37
CA ILE A 4 -3.69 -23.54 -6.69
C ILE A 4 -4.51 -23.34 -5.40
N GLY A 5 -4.50 -22.15 -4.84
CA GLY A 5 -5.21 -21.93 -3.60
C GLY A 5 -5.02 -20.56 -2.98
N VAL A 6 -5.58 -20.43 -1.78
CA VAL A 6 -5.48 -19.26 -0.95
C VAL A 6 -4.41 -19.50 0.11
N TYR A 7 -3.56 -18.52 0.31
CA TYR A 7 -2.45 -18.59 1.25
C TYR A 7 -2.48 -17.44 2.26
N LYS A 8 -1.77 -17.65 3.35
CA LYS A 8 -1.61 -16.68 4.43
C LYS A 8 -0.12 -16.41 4.66
N ILE A 9 0.23 -15.15 4.78
CA ILE A 9 1.57 -14.71 5.17
C ILE A 9 1.44 -13.99 6.51
N THR A 10 2.04 -14.53 7.56
CA THR A 10 1.94 -14.01 8.91
C THR A 10 3.26 -13.41 9.37
N ASN A 11 3.23 -12.17 9.88
CA ASN A 11 4.35 -11.60 10.61
C ASN A 11 4.34 -12.17 12.03
N THR A 12 5.30 -13.03 12.34
CA THR A 12 5.37 -13.70 13.64
C THR A 12 5.74 -12.75 14.79
N ILE A 13 6.27 -11.57 14.49
CA ILE A 13 6.64 -10.56 15.49
C ILE A 13 5.42 -9.75 15.93
N THR A 14 4.60 -9.29 14.97
CA THR A 14 3.45 -8.43 15.25
C THR A 14 2.11 -9.16 15.31
N GLY A 15 2.03 -10.34 14.69
CA GLY A 15 0.80 -11.09 14.51
C GLY A 15 -0.04 -10.64 13.33
N ASP A 16 0.36 -9.60 12.62
CA ASP A 16 -0.33 -9.13 11.42
C ASP A 16 -0.17 -10.15 10.28
N PHE A 17 -1.20 -10.29 9.46
CA PHE A 17 -1.17 -11.24 8.37
C PHE A 17 -1.86 -10.71 7.10
N TYR A 18 -1.51 -11.35 6.00
CA TYR A 18 -2.02 -11.09 4.66
C TYR A 18 -2.63 -12.36 4.08
N ILE A 19 -3.74 -12.23 3.38
CA ILE A 19 -4.38 -13.31 2.63
C ILE A 19 -4.32 -12.98 1.15
N GLY A 20 -3.87 -13.94 0.35
CA GLY A 20 -3.80 -13.83 -1.09
C GLY A 20 -4.14 -15.15 -1.76
N SER A 21 -4.30 -15.11 -3.07
CA SER A 21 -4.56 -16.29 -3.87
C SER A 21 -3.66 -16.35 -5.10
N SER A 22 -3.37 -17.55 -5.57
CA SER A 22 -2.56 -17.73 -6.76
C SER A 22 -2.84 -19.08 -7.43
N LYS A 23 -2.68 -19.12 -8.74
CA LYS A 23 -2.64 -20.37 -9.51
C LYS A 23 -1.32 -21.12 -9.34
N ASN A 24 -0.32 -20.48 -8.75
CA ASN A 24 0.94 -21.10 -8.35
C ASN A 24 1.44 -20.38 -7.07
N VAL A 25 1.03 -20.90 -5.93
CA VAL A 25 1.32 -20.31 -4.62
C VAL A 25 2.82 -20.19 -4.37
N ARG A 26 3.60 -21.21 -4.70
CA ARG A 26 5.06 -21.19 -4.46
C ARG A 26 5.77 -20.11 -5.26
N SER A 27 5.40 -19.94 -6.53
CA SER A 27 5.94 -18.85 -7.36
C SER A 27 5.53 -17.48 -6.81
N ARG A 28 4.30 -17.36 -6.34
CA ARG A 28 3.83 -16.11 -5.74
C ARG A 28 4.58 -15.76 -4.45
N TRP A 29 4.87 -16.75 -3.62
CA TRP A 29 5.68 -16.54 -2.42
C TRP A 29 7.09 -16.06 -2.75
N ALA A 30 7.72 -16.62 -3.78
CA ALA A 30 9.03 -16.15 -4.25
C ALA A 30 8.97 -14.67 -4.67
N VAL A 31 7.90 -14.25 -5.35
CA VAL A 31 7.68 -12.84 -5.71
C VAL A 31 7.55 -11.96 -4.47
N HIS A 32 6.81 -12.39 -3.46
CA HIS A 32 6.68 -11.64 -2.20
C HIS A 32 8.01 -11.48 -1.45
N LYS A 33 8.89 -12.45 -1.53
CA LYS A 33 10.22 -12.41 -0.90
C LYS A 33 11.25 -11.60 -1.70
N CYS A 34 10.93 -11.21 -2.93
CA CYS A 34 11.88 -10.57 -3.82
C CYS A 34 12.00 -9.06 -3.54
N HIS A 35 13.23 -8.59 -3.30
CA HIS A 35 13.51 -7.18 -3.03
C HIS A 35 13.12 -6.25 -4.18
N SER A 36 13.21 -6.70 -5.43
CA SER A 36 12.77 -5.91 -6.58
C SER A 36 11.26 -5.67 -6.59
N THR A 37 10.48 -6.63 -6.12
CA THR A 37 9.03 -6.45 -5.90
C THR A 37 8.76 -5.35 -4.88
N TRP A 38 9.50 -5.33 -3.78
CA TRP A 38 9.31 -4.32 -2.72
C TRP A 38 9.57 -2.90 -3.22
N LYS A 39 10.52 -2.71 -4.11
CA LYS A 39 10.80 -1.42 -4.74
C LYS A 39 9.62 -0.89 -5.56
N ASN A 40 8.87 -1.77 -6.19
CA ASN A 40 7.70 -1.41 -6.99
C ASN A 40 6.49 -1.03 -6.12
N TYR A 41 6.50 -1.42 -4.85
CA TYR A 41 5.40 -1.17 -3.90
C TYR A 41 5.92 -0.53 -2.61
N PRO A 42 6.48 0.69 -2.68
CA PRO A 42 7.15 1.32 -1.53
C PRO A 42 6.23 1.64 -0.35
N SER A 43 4.93 1.74 -0.58
CA SER A 43 3.93 2.00 0.47
C SER A 43 3.25 0.75 1.01
N ASN A 44 3.66 -0.43 0.56
CA ASN A 44 3.09 -1.69 1.04
C ASN A 44 3.62 -2.02 2.43
N GLN A 45 2.74 -1.99 3.43
CA GLN A 45 3.13 -2.21 4.82
C GLN A 45 3.75 -3.59 5.05
N MET A 46 3.23 -4.64 4.44
CA MET A 46 3.79 -5.98 4.55
C MET A 46 5.24 -6.03 4.06
N TYR A 47 5.54 -5.39 2.93
CA TYR A 47 6.89 -5.35 2.39
C TYR A 47 7.82 -4.47 3.22
N LEU A 48 7.33 -3.38 3.79
CA LEU A 48 8.08 -2.56 4.75
C LEU A 48 8.44 -3.37 5.99
N ASP A 49 7.52 -4.15 6.51
CA ASP A 49 7.74 -5.02 7.66
C ASP A 49 8.71 -6.17 7.32
N MET A 50 8.61 -6.76 6.13
CA MET A 50 9.56 -7.76 5.65
C MET A 50 10.98 -7.21 5.57
N LYS A 51 11.13 -5.97 5.13
CA LYS A 51 12.43 -5.28 5.11
C LYS A 51 12.96 -5.00 6.50
N HIS A 52 12.09 -4.63 7.42
CA HIS A 52 12.46 -4.26 8.80
C HIS A 52 12.81 -5.48 9.67
N TYR A 53 11.95 -6.51 9.65
CA TYR A 53 12.08 -7.70 10.51
C TYR A 53 12.84 -8.85 9.86
N GLY A 54 12.90 -8.90 8.53
CA GLY A 54 13.42 -10.01 7.74
C GLY A 54 12.33 -10.98 7.30
N THR A 55 12.49 -11.56 6.12
CA THR A 55 11.53 -12.53 5.57
C THR A 55 11.46 -13.84 6.36
N ASP A 56 12.52 -14.19 7.10
CA ASP A 56 12.59 -15.35 7.97
C ASP A 56 11.63 -15.25 9.17
N LYS A 57 11.16 -14.05 9.51
CA LYS A 57 10.16 -13.81 10.56
C LYS A 57 8.72 -13.92 10.06
N PHE A 58 8.53 -14.13 8.76
CA PHE A 58 7.22 -14.30 8.15
C PHE A 58 6.96 -15.78 7.88
N GLU A 59 5.77 -16.23 8.28
CA GLU A 59 5.31 -17.60 8.04
C GLU A 59 4.40 -17.64 6.82
N PHE A 60 4.70 -18.53 5.88
CA PHE A 60 3.95 -18.75 4.65
C PHE A 60 3.17 -20.03 4.73
N GLN A 61 1.86 -19.96 4.66
CA GLN A 61 0.96 -21.12 4.77
C GLN A 61 -0.06 -21.13 3.65
N VAL A 62 -0.37 -22.33 3.12
CA VAL A 62 -1.55 -22.55 2.28
C VAL A 62 -2.73 -22.80 3.23
N ILE A 63 -3.78 -21.97 3.14
CA ILE A 63 -4.98 -22.12 3.96
C ILE A 63 -5.96 -23.08 3.31
N GLU A 64 -6.19 -22.93 2.01
CA GLU A 64 -7.17 -23.67 1.25
C GLU A 64 -6.71 -23.88 -0.17
N GLU A 65 -6.75 -25.14 -0.63
CA GLU A 65 -6.53 -25.48 -2.02
C GLU A 65 -7.88 -25.45 -2.73
N VAL A 66 -7.99 -24.66 -3.79
CA VAL A 66 -9.23 -24.51 -4.58
C VAL A 66 -8.90 -24.52 -6.07
N GLU A 67 -9.90 -24.78 -6.89
CA GLU A 67 -9.78 -24.68 -8.33
C GLU A 67 -9.59 -23.21 -8.76
N SER A 68 -8.93 -22.99 -9.89
CA SER A 68 -8.62 -21.65 -10.39
C SER A 68 -9.87 -20.77 -10.60
N GLU A 69 -11.00 -21.37 -10.87
CA GLU A 69 -12.29 -20.68 -11.06
C GLU A 69 -12.84 -20.09 -9.76
N HIS A 70 -12.50 -20.68 -8.61
CA HIS A 70 -13.00 -20.29 -7.29
C HIS A 70 -11.99 -19.49 -6.46
N LEU A 71 -10.82 -19.17 -7.00
CA LEU A 71 -9.76 -18.48 -6.28
C LEU A 71 -10.20 -17.14 -5.70
N LYS A 72 -10.81 -16.29 -6.50
CA LYS A 72 -11.22 -14.94 -6.07
C LYS A 72 -12.31 -15.00 -5.01
N GLU A 73 -13.25 -15.90 -5.17
CA GLU A 73 -14.34 -16.09 -4.22
C GLU A 73 -13.83 -16.59 -2.88
N ALA A 74 -12.98 -17.62 -2.88
CA ALA A 74 -12.37 -18.17 -1.68
C ALA A 74 -11.49 -17.12 -0.96
N GLU A 75 -10.69 -16.37 -1.70
CA GLU A 75 -9.88 -15.27 -1.15
C GLU A 75 -10.77 -14.22 -0.48
N GLN A 76 -11.83 -13.78 -1.16
CA GLN A 76 -12.74 -12.77 -0.64
C GLN A 76 -13.45 -13.24 0.63
N GLN A 77 -13.94 -14.47 0.66
CA GLN A 77 -14.59 -15.04 1.84
C GLN A 77 -13.64 -15.11 3.04
N LEU A 78 -12.41 -15.51 2.82
CA LEU A 78 -11.41 -15.58 3.89
C LEU A 78 -10.98 -14.19 4.38
N ILE A 79 -10.87 -13.21 3.50
CA ILE A 79 -10.60 -11.82 3.88
C ILE A 79 -11.75 -11.27 4.75
N GLU A 80 -12.99 -11.51 4.38
CA GLU A 80 -14.16 -11.06 5.14
C GLU A 80 -14.27 -11.76 6.50
N THR A 81 -13.93 -13.04 6.58
CA THR A 81 -14.02 -13.84 7.79
C THR A 81 -12.87 -13.53 8.77
N LEU A 82 -11.64 -13.51 8.28
CA LEU A 82 -10.43 -13.38 9.11
C LEU A 82 -9.96 -11.95 9.30
N LYS A 83 -10.39 -11.03 8.46
CA LYS A 83 -10.04 -9.59 8.50
C LYS A 83 -8.52 -9.34 8.63
N PRO A 84 -7.72 -9.75 7.64
CA PRO A 84 -6.27 -9.61 7.69
C PRO A 84 -5.86 -8.13 7.70
N THR A 85 -4.94 -7.77 8.57
CA THR A 85 -4.49 -6.39 8.76
C THR A 85 -3.83 -5.81 7.51
N TYR A 86 -3.00 -6.59 6.84
CA TYR A 86 -2.30 -6.14 5.63
C TYR A 86 -3.23 -5.95 4.42
N ASN A 87 -4.32 -6.72 4.32
CA ASN A 87 -5.29 -6.58 3.24
C ASN A 87 -6.16 -5.33 3.38
N ASN A 88 -6.48 -4.91 4.60
CA ASN A 88 -7.27 -3.70 4.85
C ASN A 88 -6.62 -2.43 4.30
N ARG A 89 -5.31 -2.44 4.17
CA ARG A 89 -4.56 -1.34 3.54
C ARG A 89 -4.52 -1.44 2.03
N ARG A 90 -5.04 -2.54 1.49
CA ARG A 90 -5.03 -2.88 0.07
C ARG A 90 -6.39 -3.19 -0.52
N ALA A 91 -7.44 -3.23 0.28
CA ALA A 91 -8.76 -3.58 -0.23
C ALA A 91 -9.08 -2.74 -1.48
N ASN A 92 -8.99 -3.36 -2.63
CA ASN A 92 -9.03 -2.71 -3.94
C ASN A 92 -7.85 -1.77 -4.23
N GLY A 93 -6.67 -2.13 -3.71
CA GLY A 93 -5.43 -1.45 -4.00
C GLY A 93 -5.16 -0.18 -3.21
N TRP A 94 -6.17 0.49 -2.71
CA TRP A 94 -6.00 1.72 -1.95
C TRP A 94 -7.26 1.97 -1.15
N ASN A 95 -7.12 2.33 0.10
CA ASN A 95 -8.23 2.93 0.80
C ASN A 95 -8.42 4.34 0.19
N CYS A 96 -9.18 4.36 -0.89
CA CYS A 96 -9.40 5.54 -1.71
C CYS A 96 -9.93 6.72 -0.89
N ASP A 97 -10.69 6.42 0.17
CA ASP A 97 -11.30 7.45 1.00
C ASP A 97 -10.28 8.14 1.90
N LYS A 98 -9.43 7.37 2.59
CA LYS A 98 -8.35 7.98 3.40
C LYS A 98 -7.34 8.72 2.54
N HIS A 99 -7.04 8.22 1.34
CA HIS A 99 -6.15 8.93 0.44
C HIS A 99 -6.79 10.20 -0.12
N LYS A 100 -8.07 10.15 -0.44
CA LYS A 100 -8.85 11.33 -0.83
C LYS A 100 -8.92 12.35 0.31
N GLU A 101 -9.16 11.92 1.54
CA GLU A 101 -9.14 12.81 2.70
C GLU A 101 -7.77 13.46 2.90
N CYS A 102 -6.69 12.69 2.82
CA CYS A 102 -5.34 13.24 2.90
C CYS A 102 -5.02 14.19 1.75
N GLN A 103 -5.43 13.85 0.54
CA GLN A 103 -5.27 14.73 -0.63
C GLN A 103 -6.14 15.97 -0.52
N ASN A 104 -7.39 15.84 -0.08
CA ASN A 104 -8.28 16.98 0.12
C ASN A 104 -7.75 17.91 1.21
N LYS A 105 -7.28 17.35 2.31
CA LYS A 105 -6.64 18.13 3.37
C LYS A 105 -5.40 18.88 2.85
N TYR A 106 -4.57 18.21 2.07
CA TYR A 106 -3.41 18.81 1.43
C TYR A 106 -3.80 19.89 0.43
N ASN A 107 -4.76 19.60 -0.44
CA ASN A 107 -5.21 20.53 -1.47
C ASN A 107 -5.95 21.76 -0.90
N ASN A 108 -6.58 21.61 0.27
CA ASN A 108 -7.32 22.68 0.92
C ASN A 108 -6.47 23.50 1.89
N GLN A 109 -5.22 23.12 2.12
CA GLN A 109 -4.31 23.98 2.91
C GLN A 109 -4.04 25.26 2.16
N LEU A 110 -4.18 26.40 2.86
CA LEU A 110 -3.98 27.72 2.29
C LEU A 110 -2.56 28.20 2.51
N CYS A 111 -2.00 28.82 1.46
CA CYS A 111 -0.71 29.48 1.50
C CYS A 111 -0.87 30.96 1.19
N PHE A 112 -0.07 31.79 1.83
CA PHE A 112 0.05 33.22 1.50
C PHE A 112 1.34 33.44 0.71
N TYR A 113 1.18 33.87 -0.53
CA TYR A 113 2.32 34.09 -1.43
C TYR A 113 2.07 35.30 -2.35
N ASN A 114 3.00 36.25 -2.37
CA ASN A 114 2.91 37.46 -3.19
C ASN A 114 1.63 38.29 -3.02
N GLY A 115 1.08 38.33 -1.79
CA GLY A 115 -0.14 39.07 -1.50
C GLY A 115 -1.43 38.32 -1.83
N GLU A 116 -1.35 37.06 -2.29
CA GLU A 116 -2.49 36.21 -2.60
C GLU A 116 -2.60 35.04 -1.65
N THR A 117 -3.82 34.67 -1.30
CA THR A 117 -4.13 33.42 -0.59
C THR A 117 -4.55 32.37 -1.59
N ILE A 118 -3.74 31.34 -1.75
CA ILE A 118 -3.98 30.25 -2.71
C ILE A 118 -3.79 28.89 -2.03
N SER A 119 -4.34 27.84 -2.62
CA SER A 119 -4.15 26.48 -2.09
C SER A 119 -2.71 26.02 -2.27
N LEU A 120 -2.25 25.17 -1.34
CA LEU A 120 -0.91 24.57 -1.40
C LEU A 120 -0.66 23.85 -2.73
N ALA A 121 -1.67 23.14 -3.23
CA ALA A 121 -1.57 22.45 -4.52
C ALA A 121 -1.37 23.44 -5.69
N THR A 122 -2.04 24.58 -5.68
CA THR A 122 -1.89 25.62 -6.70
C THR A 122 -0.51 26.25 -6.65
N LEU A 123 -0.02 26.54 -5.45
CA LEU A 123 1.33 27.11 -5.27
C LEU A 123 2.42 26.12 -5.70
N ALA A 124 2.29 24.86 -5.35
CA ALA A 124 3.21 23.82 -5.79
C ALA A 124 3.26 23.69 -7.31
N LYS A 125 2.11 23.76 -7.98
CA LYS A 125 2.05 23.77 -9.47
C LYS A 125 2.70 25.01 -10.08
N ARG A 126 2.54 26.18 -9.49
CA ARG A 126 3.23 27.41 -9.93
C ARG A 126 4.75 27.26 -9.81
N PHE A 127 5.24 26.71 -8.71
CA PHE A 127 6.66 26.49 -8.51
C PHE A 127 7.22 25.45 -9.48
N GLN A 128 6.48 24.39 -9.76
CA GLN A 128 6.87 23.37 -10.73
C GLN A 128 7.00 23.96 -12.15
N ARG A 129 6.08 24.83 -12.57
CA ARG A 129 6.14 25.52 -13.86
C ARG A 129 7.32 26.48 -13.95
N SER A 130 7.75 27.04 -12.83
CA SER A 130 8.93 27.93 -12.73
C SER A 130 10.25 27.18 -12.65
N GLY A 131 10.25 25.84 -12.73
CA GLY A 131 11.44 25.01 -12.67
C GLY A 131 12.05 24.86 -11.27
N ILE A 132 11.29 25.15 -10.21
CA ILE A 132 11.75 24.99 -8.83
C ILE A 132 11.74 23.51 -8.45
N GLU A 133 12.90 22.99 -8.11
CA GLU A 133 13.02 21.63 -7.58
C GLU A 133 12.32 21.52 -6.21
N HIS A 134 11.76 20.36 -5.93
CA HIS A 134 11.01 20.12 -4.71
C HIS A 134 9.87 21.11 -4.45
N SER A 135 9.15 21.47 -5.49
CA SER A 135 8.08 22.49 -5.48
C SER A 135 7.07 22.35 -4.34
N ALA A 136 6.69 21.11 -3.98
CA ALA A 136 5.78 20.86 -2.87
C ALA A 136 6.40 21.22 -1.51
N LYS A 137 7.70 20.94 -1.32
CA LYS A 137 8.43 21.29 -0.10
C LYS A 137 8.60 22.80 0.03
N GLU A 138 8.92 23.47 -1.07
CA GLU A 138 9.02 24.93 -1.11
C GLU A 138 7.68 25.62 -0.84
N ALA A 139 6.61 25.12 -1.46
CA ALA A 139 5.27 25.66 -1.25
C ALA A 139 4.80 25.59 0.22
N ARG A 140 5.19 24.54 0.95
CA ARG A 140 4.87 24.39 2.38
C ARG A 140 5.43 25.48 3.27
N LYS A 141 6.49 26.16 2.87
CA LYS A 141 7.06 27.28 3.62
C LYS A 141 6.10 28.48 3.73
N TYR A 142 5.15 28.56 2.85
CA TYR A 142 4.16 29.65 2.77
C TYR A 142 2.81 29.30 3.37
N LEU A 143 2.70 28.15 4.07
CA LEU A 143 1.46 27.73 4.71
C LEU A 143 1.00 28.80 5.74
N VAL A 144 -0.27 29.11 5.66
CA VAL A 144 -0.96 29.94 6.66
C VAL A 144 -1.37 29.04 7.82
N LEU A 145 -0.85 29.32 8.99
CA LEU A 145 -1.19 28.62 10.22
C LEU A 145 -2.45 29.20 10.86
#